data_2e0a8b88d5daf8862d12b7c60e78ad4f
#
_entry.id   2e0a8b88d5daf8862d12b7c60e78ad4f
#
_cell.length_a   1.000
_cell.length_b   1.000
_cell.length_c   1.000
_cell.angle_alpha   90.00
_cell.angle_beta   90.00
_cell.angle_gamma   90.00
#
_symmetry.space_group_name_H-M   'P 1'
#
loop_
_entity.id
_entity.type
_entity.pdbx_description
1 polymer ?
#
loop_
_entity_poly.entity_id
_entity_poly.type
_entity_poly.pdbx_seq_one_letter_code
_entity_poly.pdbx_strand_id
1 'polypeptide(L)'
;MNDLCADIGYRSINHVGEQLCGDHIDVVEQGDGSTVIVLADGLGSGVKASILSTLTSKIISTMMAQGLTLEDCVETIAQTLPICSVRGVAYSTFTILHLVDNREMEIIQYDNPLVILLRDGKHCDYQKTEMNIGGKKIYKSVVNLLEGDIFIALSDGCPHAGIGLAYNFGWKREDIISFMETVAPAGYTAKTLSTILIDEVNKLYERKPGDDATACVVRIRRREPMNLLFGPPFNRDDCQRMMSLFFSKEGKHIVCGGTTSSIAARFLGKPIRTSLNFVKSDIPPTAEIEGVDLVTEGVITINRVVEYAKDAVGENRLYEKWSFGHDGASLICRMLFEEATDINFFVGRAINPAHQNPELPINFNIKMNLVEELSACLRNMGKRIKVSYF
;
A
#
# COMPACT_ATOMS: atom_id res chain seq x y z
N MET A 1 20.15 5.30 11.37
CA MET A 1 19.21 4.43 10.65
C MET A 1 18.72 5.17 9.42
N ASN A 2 18.51 4.49 8.32
CA ASN A 2 17.94 5.15 7.14
C ASN A 2 16.42 5.25 7.35
N ASP A 3 15.85 6.47 7.32
CA ASP A 3 14.43 6.72 7.56
C ASP A 3 13.56 6.53 6.31
N LEU A 4 14.13 6.02 5.21
CA LEU A 4 13.42 5.74 3.99
C LEU A 4 12.62 4.43 4.10
N CYS A 5 11.49 4.38 3.40
CA CYS A 5 10.68 3.19 3.21
C CYS A 5 9.98 3.24 1.85
N ALA A 6 9.55 2.07 1.38
CA ALA A 6 8.73 1.96 0.18
C ALA A 6 7.24 2.05 0.52
N ASP A 7 6.52 2.85 -0.24
CA ASP A 7 5.07 2.80 -0.38
C ASP A 7 4.79 2.05 -1.69
N ILE A 8 4.13 0.90 -1.61
CA ILE A 8 3.95 -0.02 -2.73
C ILE A 8 2.47 -0.09 -3.08
N GLY A 9 2.18 0.11 -4.35
CA GLY A 9 0.82 -0.02 -4.85
C GLY A 9 0.80 -0.62 -6.25
N TYR A 10 -0.18 -1.45 -6.52
CA TYR A 10 -0.34 -2.05 -7.85
C TYR A 10 -1.82 -2.20 -8.20
N ARG A 11 -2.09 -2.26 -9.49
CA ARG A 11 -3.40 -2.53 -10.06
C ARG A 11 -3.27 -3.28 -11.37
N SER A 12 -4.23 -4.17 -11.62
CA SER A 12 -4.34 -4.94 -12.86
C SER A 12 -5.72 -4.80 -13.45
N ILE A 13 -5.83 -4.98 -14.76
CA ILE A 13 -7.07 -5.20 -15.52
C ILE A 13 -6.88 -6.44 -16.37
N ASN A 14 -7.96 -7.22 -16.51
CA ASN A 14 -7.93 -8.47 -17.24
C ASN A 14 -8.21 -8.26 -18.73
N HIS A 15 -7.66 -9.11 -19.57
CA HIS A 15 -8.08 -9.26 -20.95
C HIS A 15 -9.61 -9.43 -21.03
N VAL A 16 -10.24 -8.78 -22.02
CA VAL A 16 -11.68 -8.82 -22.20
C VAL A 16 -12.19 -10.27 -22.36
N GLY A 17 -13.17 -10.64 -21.54
CA GLY A 17 -13.74 -11.99 -21.52
C GLY A 17 -13.07 -12.97 -20.56
N GLU A 18 -11.93 -12.62 -19.97
CA GLU A 18 -11.26 -13.43 -18.97
C GLU A 18 -11.66 -13.04 -17.54
N GLN A 19 -11.75 -14.04 -16.65
CA GLN A 19 -12.09 -13.83 -15.24
C GLN A 19 -10.86 -13.61 -14.36
N LEU A 20 -9.69 -14.09 -14.81
CA LEU A 20 -8.42 -14.00 -14.09
C LEU A 20 -7.42 -13.23 -14.94
N CYS A 21 -6.63 -12.40 -14.27
CA CYS A 21 -5.50 -11.71 -14.88
C CYS A 21 -4.36 -12.69 -15.15
N GLY A 22 -3.77 -12.63 -16.33
CA GLY A 22 -2.56 -13.38 -16.68
C GLY A 22 -1.33 -12.84 -15.98
N ASP A 23 -1.35 -11.60 -15.52
CA ASP A 23 -0.30 -10.99 -14.71
C ASP A 23 -0.48 -11.30 -13.22
N HIS A 24 0.64 -11.35 -12.50
CA HIS A 24 0.62 -11.47 -11.04
C HIS A 24 1.73 -10.66 -10.38
N ILE A 25 1.39 -10.00 -9.28
CA ILE A 25 2.37 -9.33 -8.41
C ILE A 25 2.45 -10.06 -7.09
N ASP A 26 3.67 -10.33 -6.67
CA ASP A 26 3.98 -10.82 -5.34
C ASP A 26 4.93 -9.88 -4.60
N VAL A 27 4.64 -9.65 -3.31
CA VAL A 27 5.42 -8.76 -2.45
C VAL A 27 5.78 -9.53 -1.19
N VAL A 28 7.08 -9.63 -0.91
CA VAL A 28 7.61 -10.27 0.30
C VAL A 28 8.49 -9.29 1.05
N GLU A 29 8.03 -8.88 2.24
CA GLU A 29 8.81 -8.06 3.16
C GLU A 29 9.69 -8.94 4.05
N GLN A 30 10.95 -8.55 4.22
CA GLN A 30 11.92 -9.21 5.10
C GLN A 30 12.03 -8.44 6.42
N GLY A 31 12.39 -9.14 7.49
CA GLY A 31 12.49 -8.54 8.84
C GLY A 31 13.59 -7.49 8.99
N ASP A 32 14.53 -7.42 8.07
CA ASP A 32 15.65 -6.46 8.03
C ASP A 32 15.28 -5.12 7.34
N GLY A 33 14.09 -5.01 6.78
CA GLY A 33 13.64 -3.84 6.03
C GLY A 33 13.82 -3.95 4.52
N SER A 34 14.35 -5.08 4.03
CA SER A 34 14.38 -5.39 2.61
C SER A 34 13.01 -5.88 2.12
N THR A 35 12.70 -5.64 0.86
CA THR A 35 11.42 -6.05 0.25
C THR A 35 11.65 -6.51 -1.18
N VAL A 36 11.15 -7.68 -1.50
CA VAL A 36 11.17 -8.23 -2.86
C VAL A 36 9.78 -8.08 -3.47
N ILE A 37 9.70 -7.40 -4.62
CA ILE A 37 8.47 -7.20 -5.38
C ILE A 37 8.70 -7.83 -6.76
N VAL A 38 7.82 -8.73 -7.17
CA VAL A 38 7.92 -9.42 -8.45
C VAL A 38 6.63 -9.21 -9.23
N LEU A 39 6.74 -8.56 -10.39
CA LEU A 39 5.71 -8.55 -11.42
C LEU A 39 6.06 -9.65 -12.42
N ALA A 40 5.19 -10.62 -12.56
CA ALA A 40 5.28 -11.68 -13.56
C ALA A 40 4.08 -11.60 -14.52
N ASP A 41 4.35 -11.72 -15.80
CA ASP A 41 3.35 -11.77 -16.87
C ASP A 41 3.38 -13.16 -17.50
N GLY A 42 2.26 -13.85 -17.45
CA GLY A 42 2.10 -15.22 -17.94
C GLY A 42 1.75 -15.25 -19.43
N LEU A 43 2.42 -16.12 -20.18
CA LEU A 43 2.19 -16.23 -21.61
C LEU A 43 0.74 -16.59 -21.96
N GLY A 44 0.04 -15.70 -22.67
CA GLY A 44 -1.36 -15.84 -23.06
C GLY A 44 -2.28 -15.10 -22.08
N SER A 45 -3.52 -15.54 -21.95
CA SER A 45 -4.50 -14.93 -21.03
C SER A 45 -5.27 -15.99 -20.24
N GLY A 46 -6.03 -15.54 -19.22
CA GLY A 46 -6.92 -16.36 -18.42
C GLY A 46 -6.21 -17.31 -17.46
N VAL A 47 -6.87 -18.42 -17.11
CA VAL A 47 -6.47 -19.33 -16.03
C VAL A 47 -5.03 -19.85 -16.17
N LYS A 48 -4.62 -20.23 -17.38
CA LYS A 48 -3.28 -20.80 -17.61
C LYS A 48 -2.19 -19.77 -17.40
N ALA A 49 -2.35 -18.58 -17.97
CA ALA A 49 -1.42 -17.47 -17.79
C ALA A 49 -1.34 -17.07 -16.32
N SER A 50 -2.49 -16.95 -15.64
CA SER A 50 -2.58 -16.65 -14.21
C SER A 50 -1.85 -17.66 -13.32
N ILE A 51 -1.93 -18.95 -13.61
CA ILE A 51 -1.18 -19.99 -12.88
C ILE A 51 0.33 -19.80 -13.09
N LEU A 52 0.76 -19.57 -14.33
CA LEU A 52 2.18 -19.44 -14.67
C LEU A 52 2.80 -18.17 -14.01
N SER A 53 2.15 -17.04 -14.11
CA SER A 53 2.61 -15.78 -13.49
C SER A 53 2.64 -15.89 -11.97
N THR A 54 1.61 -16.49 -11.38
CA THR A 54 1.55 -16.72 -9.93
C THR A 54 2.69 -17.61 -9.45
N LEU A 55 2.95 -18.74 -10.12
CA LEU A 55 4.07 -19.62 -9.75
C LEU A 55 5.42 -18.91 -9.93
N THR A 56 5.61 -18.22 -11.07
CA THR A 56 6.86 -17.49 -11.35
C THR A 56 7.13 -16.44 -10.25
N SER A 57 6.16 -15.58 -9.97
CA SER A 57 6.34 -14.52 -8.98
C SER A 57 6.57 -15.08 -7.57
N LYS A 58 5.84 -16.13 -7.18
CA LYS A 58 5.98 -16.78 -5.86
C LYS A 58 7.33 -17.50 -5.70
N ILE A 59 7.82 -18.20 -6.73
CA ILE A 59 9.14 -18.83 -6.69
C ILE A 59 10.22 -17.77 -6.51
N ILE A 60 10.23 -16.74 -7.37
CA ILE A 60 11.24 -15.69 -7.32
C ILE A 60 11.21 -14.95 -5.98
N SER A 61 10.04 -14.43 -5.58
CA SER A 61 9.92 -13.62 -4.36
C SER A 61 10.34 -14.38 -3.12
N THR A 62 9.93 -15.66 -3.01
CA THR A 62 10.25 -16.50 -1.86
C THR A 62 11.73 -16.85 -1.83
N MET A 63 12.32 -17.27 -2.96
CA MET A 63 13.73 -17.65 -3.01
C MET A 63 14.65 -16.44 -2.74
N MET A 64 14.39 -15.29 -3.37
CA MET A 64 15.17 -14.08 -3.15
C MET A 64 15.03 -13.56 -1.71
N ALA A 65 13.83 -13.64 -1.14
CA ALA A 65 13.60 -13.28 0.26
C ALA A 65 14.36 -14.19 1.25
N GLN A 66 14.76 -15.40 0.82
CA GLN A 66 15.62 -16.29 1.59
C GLN A 66 17.12 -16.14 1.25
N GLY A 67 17.49 -15.14 0.45
CA GLY A 67 18.87 -14.83 0.08
C GLY A 67 19.45 -15.72 -1.02
N LEU A 68 18.61 -16.47 -1.76
CA LEU A 68 19.04 -17.23 -2.92
C LEU A 68 19.33 -16.29 -4.09
N THR A 69 20.22 -16.74 -4.99
CA THR A 69 20.64 -15.92 -6.13
C THR A 69 19.59 -15.88 -7.22
N LEU A 70 19.68 -14.90 -8.11
CA LEU A 70 18.83 -14.82 -9.29
C LEU A 70 19.01 -16.05 -10.20
N GLU A 71 20.25 -16.54 -10.32
CA GLU A 71 20.60 -17.71 -11.08
C GLU A 71 19.83 -18.94 -10.58
N ASP A 72 19.82 -19.17 -9.25
CA ASP A 72 19.05 -20.24 -8.61
C ASP A 72 17.55 -20.11 -8.89
N CYS A 73 17.01 -18.89 -8.86
CA CYS A 73 15.61 -18.63 -9.14
C CYS A 73 15.26 -18.99 -10.60
N VAL A 74 16.06 -18.51 -11.56
CA VAL A 74 15.85 -18.76 -13.00
C VAL A 74 15.98 -20.25 -13.33
N GLU A 75 16.96 -20.95 -12.74
CA GLU A 75 17.13 -22.38 -12.91
C GLU A 75 15.93 -23.15 -12.34
N THR A 76 15.47 -22.80 -11.15
CA THR A 76 14.28 -23.42 -10.52
C THR A 76 13.04 -23.24 -11.39
N ILE A 77 12.82 -22.04 -11.94
CA ILE A 77 11.72 -21.77 -12.85
C ILE A 77 11.83 -22.64 -14.11
N ALA A 78 13.03 -22.70 -14.70
CA ALA A 78 13.27 -23.49 -15.91
C ALA A 78 13.03 -24.99 -15.70
N GLN A 79 13.30 -25.51 -14.50
CA GLN A 79 13.07 -26.91 -14.16
C GLN A 79 11.64 -27.24 -13.73
N THR A 80 10.94 -26.26 -13.17
CA THR A 80 9.63 -26.44 -12.51
C THR A 80 8.47 -26.16 -13.45
N LEU A 81 8.60 -25.11 -14.27
CA LEU A 81 7.53 -24.70 -15.15
C LEU A 81 7.65 -25.38 -16.52
N PRO A 82 6.51 -25.82 -17.08
CA PRO A 82 6.49 -26.53 -18.34
C PRO A 82 6.98 -25.65 -19.50
N ILE A 83 7.74 -26.15 -20.55
CA ILE A 83 8.22 -25.40 -21.74
C ILE A 83 7.12 -25.30 -22.78
N CYS A 84 6.79 -24.10 -23.31
CA CYS A 84 5.86 -23.94 -24.42
C CYS A 84 6.42 -24.67 -25.67
N SER A 85 5.83 -25.78 -26.01
CA SER A 85 6.26 -26.59 -27.15
C SER A 85 6.23 -25.82 -28.48
N VAL A 86 5.51 -24.70 -28.55
CA VAL A 86 5.32 -23.90 -29.78
C VAL A 86 6.36 -22.79 -29.93
N ARG A 87 6.81 -22.19 -28.82
CA ARG A 87 7.71 -21.01 -28.85
C ARG A 87 9.10 -21.28 -28.25
N GLY A 88 9.33 -22.43 -27.60
CA GLY A 88 10.62 -22.79 -26.99
C GLY A 88 11.06 -21.85 -25.86
N VAL A 89 10.15 -20.99 -25.34
CA VAL A 89 10.44 -19.94 -24.38
C VAL A 89 9.84 -20.30 -23.03
N ALA A 90 10.48 -19.87 -21.96
CA ALA A 90 9.90 -19.97 -20.62
C ALA A 90 8.68 -19.02 -20.51
N TYR A 91 7.79 -19.36 -19.74
CA TYR A 91 6.35 -19.21 -19.61
C TYR A 91 5.89 -17.93 -19.02
N SER A 92 6.79 -17.10 -18.51
CA SER A 92 6.47 -15.84 -17.87
C SER A 92 7.65 -14.89 -18.03
N THR A 93 7.36 -13.68 -18.44
CA THR A 93 8.30 -12.58 -18.32
C THR A 93 8.24 -12.05 -16.90
N PHE A 94 9.25 -11.35 -16.43
CA PHE A 94 9.23 -10.81 -15.07
C PHE A 94 10.03 -9.52 -14.91
N THR A 95 9.60 -8.74 -13.94
CA THR A 95 10.34 -7.61 -13.37
C THR A 95 10.44 -7.79 -11.85
N ILE A 96 11.65 -7.71 -11.32
CA ILE A 96 11.93 -7.76 -9.89
C ILE A 96 12.38 -6.37 -9.45
N LEU A 97 11.75 -5.85 -8.42
CA LEU A 97 12.18 -4.68 -7.68
C LEU A 97 12.57 -5.16 -6.28
N HIS A 98 13.88 -5.23 -6.01
CA HIS A 98 14.40 -5.67 -4.73
C HIS A 98 14.96 -4.47 -3.97
N LEU A 99 14.21 -4.04 -2.98
CA LEU A 99 14.62 -3.00 -2.03
C LEU A 99 15.59 -3.61 -1.02
N VAL A 100 16.83 -3.12 -1.00
CA VAL A 100 17.88 -3.62 -0.10
C VAL A 100 18.14 -2.58 0.98
N ASP A 101 17.96 -2.94 2.24
CA ASP A 101 18.24 -2.11 3.43
C ASP A 101 17.62 -0.69 3.39
N ASN A 102 16.58 -0.47 2.61
CA ASN A 102 16.00 0.84 2.32
C ASN A 102 17.02 1.86 1.76
N ARG A 103 18.06 1.40 1.07
CA ARG A 103 19.15 2.24 0.52
C ARG A 103 19.27 2.12 -0.98
N GLU A 104 19.06 0.94 -1.52
CA GLU A 104 19.25 0.62 -2.91
C GLU A 104 18.05 -0.12 -3.46
N MET A 105 17.77 0.11 -4.74
CA MET A 105 16.83 -0.67 -5.53
C MET A 105 17.59 -1.48 -6.56
N GLU A 106 17.61 -2.79 -6.41
CA GLU A 106 18.01 -3.69 -7.49
C GLU A 106 16.80 -3.90 -8.42
N ILE A 107 17.00 -3.63 -9.69
CA ILE A 107 15.99 -3.80 -10.74
C ILE A 107 16.47 -4.91 -11.65
N ILE A 108 15.69 -5.99 -11.77
CA ILE A 108 16.02 -7.13 -12.61
C ILE A 108 14.85 -7.38 -13.55
N GLN A 109 15.12 -7.43 -14.84
CA GLN A 109 14.08 -7.47 -15.87
C GLN A 109 14.36 -8.52 -16.93
N TYR A 110 13.37 -9.34 -17.18
CA TYR A 110 13.33 -10.31 -18.25
C TYR A 110 12.09 -10.09 -19.11
N ASP A 111 12.32 -9.56 -20.32
CA ASP A 111 11.33 -9.39 -21.41
C ASP A 111 10.06 -8.60 -21.06
N ASN A 112 10.04 -7.87 -19.96
CA ASN A 112 9.03 -6.88 -19.59
C ASN A 112 9.45 -5.48 -20.01
N PRO A 113 8.51 -4.52 -20.14
CA PRO A 113 8.82 -3.12 -20.35
C PRO A 113 9.79 -2.60 -19.29
N LEU A 114 10.79 -1.80 -19.73
CA LEU A 114 11.79 -1.28 -18.80
C LEU A 114 11.15 -0.41 -17.72
N VAL A 115 11.52 -0.64 -16.47
CA VAL A 115 11.07 0.15 -15.32
C VAL A 115 11.32 1.63 -15.56
N ILE A 116 10.35 2.46 -15.25
CA ILE A 116 10.45 3.91 -15.30
C ILE A 116 10.86 4.38 -13.91
N LEU A 117 11.91 5.19 -13.83
CA LEU A 117 12.28 5.92 -12.62
C LEU A 117 11.93 7.40 -12.80
N LEU A 118 11.10 7.92 -11.90
CA LEU A 118 10.92 9.36 -11.74
C LEU A 118 11.66 9.81 -10.48
N ARG A 119 12.52 10.81 -10.63
CA ARG A 119 13.25 11.48 -9.55
C ARG A 119 12.93 12.97 -9.63
N ASP A 120 12.55 13.56 -8.50
CA ASP A 120 12.06 14.94 -8.45
C ASP A 120 10.91 15.21 -9.46
N GLY A 121 10.05 14.20 -9.68
CA GLY A 121 8.93 14.27 -10.61
C GLY A 121 9.31 14.21 -12.09
N LYS A 122 10.58 13.92 -12.42
CA LYS A 122 11.09 13.82 -13.79
C LYS A 122 11.71 12.47 -14.08
N HIS A 123 11.59 12.02 -15.32
CA HIS A 123 12.23 10.78 -15.76
C HIS A 123 13.74 10.86 -15.57
N CYS A 124 14.29 9.81 -14.99
CA CYS A 124 15.71 9.64 -14.73
C CYS A 124 16.18 8.32 -15.32
N ASP A 125 17.16 8.37 -16.21
CA ASP A 125 17.80 7.17 -16.74
C ASP A 125 18.72 6.55 -15.69
N TYR A 126 18.87 5.23 -15.75
CA TYR A 126 19.78 4.47 -14.90
C TYR A 126 20.57 3.43 -15.72
N GLN A 127 21.77 3.09 -15.23
CA GLN A 127 22.64 2.13 -15.91
C GLN A 127 22.04 0.71 -15.86
N LYS A 128 22.16 0.00 -16.96
CA LYS A 128 21.69 -1.40 -17.12
C LYS A 128 22.86 -2.27 -17.54
N THR A 129 23.05 -3.37 -16.84
CA THR A 129 24.02 -4.41 -17.18
C THR A 129 23.26 -5.61 -17.74
N GLU A 130 23.66 -6.05 -18.92
CA GLU A 130 23.12 -7.25 -19.55
C GLU A 130 23.78 -8.49 -18.96
N MET A 131 22.96 -9.46 -18.59
CA MET A 131 23.38 -10.76 -18.08
C MET A 131 22.73 -11.86 -18.95
N ASN A 132 23.43 -12.97 -19.15
CA ASN A 132 22.87 -14.14 -19.80
C ASN A 132 22.77 -15.28 -18.77
N ILE A 133 21.56 -15.67 -18.39
CA ILE A 133 21.30 -16.73 -17.42
C ILE A 133 20.41 -17.76 -18.08
N GLY A 134 20.88 -19.01 -18.21
CA GLY A 134 20.14 -20.10 -18.83
C GLY A 134 19.73 -19.79 -20.30
N GLY A 135 20.57 -19.06 -21.05
CA GLY A 135 20.29 -18.64 -22.42
C GLY A 135 19.30 -17.45 -22.54
N LYS A 136 18.90 -16.84 -21.43
CA LYS A 136 17.99 -15.69 -21.38
C LYS A 136 18.74 -14.39 -21.14
N LYS A 137 18.37 -13.37 -21.90
CA LYS A 137 18.92 -12.01 -21.77
C LYS A 137 18.16 -11.27 -20.66
N ILE A 138 18.83 -11.04 -19.55
CA ILE A 138 18.29 -10.38 -18.36
C ILE A 138 19.05 -9.06 -18.15
N TYR A 139 18.33 -8.02 -17.80
CA TYR A 139 18.92 -6.74 -17.43
C TYR A 139 18.92 -6.55 -15.92
N LYS A 140 20.08 -6.20 -15.35
CA LYS A 140 20.24 -5.86 -13.95
C LYS A 140 20.68 -4.41 -13.82
N SER A 141 20.10 -3.71 -12.83
CA SER A 141 20.46 -2.34 -12.45
C SER A 141 20.46 -2.21 -10.95
N VAL A 142 21.27 -1.32 -10.42
CA VAL A 142 21.26 -0.94 -9.01
C VAL A 142 21.18 0.58 -8.93
N VAL A 143 20.19 1.07 -8.19
CA VAL A 143 19.91 2.50 -8.05
C VAL A 143 19.93 2.86 -6.57
N ASN A 144 20.80 3.81 -6.18
CA ASN A 144 20.77 4.40 -4.84
C ASN A 144 19.48 5.22 -4.68
N LEU A 145 18.74 4.96 -3.60
CA LEU A 145 17.44 5.57 -3.34
C LEU A 145 17.58 7.00 -2.82
N LEU A 146 16.72 7.86 -3.34
CA LEU A 146 16.46 9.18 -2.80
C LEU A 146 15.00 9.30 -2.38
N GLU A 147 14.74 10.17 -1.40
CA GLU A 147 13.37 10.52 -1.04
C GLU A 147 12.63 11.10 -2.24
N GLY A 148 11.42 10.61 -2.49
CA GLY A 148 10.61 11.04 -3.62
C GLY A 148 10.81 10.25 -4.90
N ASP A 149 11.78 9.32 -4.97
CA ASP A 149 11.93 8.42 -6.10
C ASP A 149 10.66 7.59 -6.31
N ILE A 150 10.25 7.43 -7.56
CA ILE A 150 9.10 6.60 -7.95
C ILE A 150 9.55 5.62 -9.04
N PHE A 151 9.49 4.33 -8.73
CA PHE A 151 9.73 3.25 -9.69
C PHE A 151 8.39 2.72 -10.19
N ILE A 152 8.25 2.56 -11.51
CA ILE A 152 7.03 2.08 -12.16
C ILE A 152 7.39 0.88 -13.02
N ALA A 153 6.95 -0.31 -12.60
CA ALA A 153 7.03 -1.54 -13.37
C ALA A 153 5.68 -1.81 -14.06
N LEU A 154 5.74 -2.24 -15.30
CA LEU A 154 4.60 -2.45 -16.18
C LEU A 154 4.67 -3.84 -16.82
N SER A 155 3.51 -4.49 -17.05
CA SER A 155 3.41 -5.55 -18.05
C SER A 155 3.22 -4.96 -19.45
N ASP A 156 3.37 -5.77 -20.46
CA ASP A 156 3.35 -5.33 -21.87
C ASP A 156 1.96 -4.84 -22.33
N GLY A 157 0.88 -5.26 -21.67
CA GLY A 157 -0.46 -4.75 -21.94
C GLY A 157 -0.59 -3.24 -21.73
N CYS A 158 0.25 -2.61 -20.87
CA CYS A 158 0.22 -1.17 -20.70
C CYS A 158 0.69 -0.41 -21.96
N PRO A 159 1.88 -0.67 -22.53
CA PRO A 159 2.30 -0.04 -23.79
C PRO A 159 1.49 -0.50 -25.00
N HIS A 160 0.82 -1.65 -24.96
CA HIS A 160 -0.07 -2.08 -26.04
C HIS A 160 -1.44 -1.37 -26.04
N ALA A 161 -1.77 -0.64 -24.98
CA ALA A 161 -3.06 0.05 -24.88
C ALA A 161 -3.29 1.02 -26.03
N GLY A 162 -4.49 0.99 -26.59
CA GLY A 162 -4.91 1.87 -27.69
C GLY A 162 -4.41 1.51 -29.07
N ILE A 163 -3.74 0.35 -29.27
CA ILE A 163 -3.32 -0.13 -30.60
C ILE A 163 -4.55 -0.27 -31.51
N GLY A 164 -4.50 0.39 -32.69
CA GLY A 164 -5.59 0.36 -33.65
C GLY A 164 -6.82 1.19 -33.26
N LEU A 165 -6.76 1.89 -32.13
CA LEU A 165 -7.79 2.79 -31.60
C LEU A 165 -7.25 4.23 -31.53
N ALA A 166 -6.82 4.65 -30.35
CA ALA A 166 -6.26 5.99 -30.13
C ALA A 166 -4.84 6.15 -30.69
N TYR A 167 -4.10 5.08 -30.82
CA TYR A 167 -2.71 5.07 -31.28
C TYR A 167 -2.46 3.98 -32.33
N ASN A 168 -1.62 4.30 -33.35
CA ASN A 168 -1.22 3.31 -34.33
C ASN A 168 -0.29 2.22 -33.76
N PHE A 169 0.53 2.58 -32.77
CA PHE A 169 1.59 1.72 -32.21
C PHE A 169 1.47 1.54 -30.68
N GLY A 170 0.28 1.79 -30.12
CA GLY A 170 0.06 1.73 -28.68
C GLY A 170 0.53 2.97 -27.92
N TRP A 171 0.38 2.91 -26.60
CA TRP A 171 0.78 3.97 -25.67
C TRP A 171 2.26 3.85 -25.34
N LYS A 172 3.08 4.52 -26.12
CA LYS A 172 4.54 4.39 -26.04
C LYS A 172 5.08 4.73 -24.65
N ARG A 173 6.23 4.16 -24.30
CA ARG A 173 6.92 4.42 -23.05
C ARG A 173 7.09 5.90 -22.75
N GLU A 174 7.42 6.72 -23.75
CA GLU A 174 7.61 8.16 -23.62
C GLU A 174 6.31 8.89 -23.25
N ASP A 175 5.18 8.41 -23.77
CA ASP A 175 3.85 8.95 -23.46
C ASP A 175 3.44 8.59 -22.04
N ILE A 176 3.72 7.34 -21.59
CA ILE A 176 3.52 6.90 -20.21
C ILE A 176 4.36 7.74 -19.25
N ILE A 177 5.63 7.97 -19.57
CA ILE A 177 6.53 8.84 -18.79
C ILE A 177 5.92 10.24 -18.66
N SER A 178 5.55 10.87 -19.77
CA SER A 178 4.97 12.22 -19.79
C SER A 178 3.68 12.32 -18.97
N PHE A 179 2.84 11.29 -19.06
CA PHE A 179 1.63 11.19 -18.25
C PHE A 179 1.96 11.11 -16.75
N MET A 180 2.88 10.22 -16.37
CA MET A 180 3.26 10.05 -14.98
C MET A 180 4.03 11.25 -14.41
N GLU A 181 4.83 11.95 -15.21
CA GLU A 181 5.44 13.23 -14.81
C GLU A 181 4.42 14.32 -14.49
N THR A 182 3.24 14.24 -15.10
CA THR A 182 2.13 15.17 -14.82
C THR A 182 1.38 14.80 -13.54
N VAL A 183 1.21 13.51 -13.27
CA VAL A 183 0.40 13.01 -12.16
C VAL A 183 1.19 12.89 -10.85
N ALA A 184 2.45 12.45 -10.91
CA ALA A 184 3.27 12.15 -9.74
C ALA A 184 3.47 13.34 -8.77
N PRO A 185 3.63 14.62 -9.24
CA PRO A 185 3.81 15.76 -8.35
C PRO A 185 2.62 16.07 -7.44
N ALA A 186 1.43 15.51 -7.71
CA ALA A 186 0.26 15.68 -6.85
C ALA A 186 0.39 15.01 -5.48
N GLY A 187 1.45 14.21 -5.26
CA GLY A 187 1.75 13.61 -3.96
C GLY A 187 0.93 12.38 -3.60
N TYR A 188 0.23 11.79 -4.57
CA TYR A 188 -0.58 10.58 -4.36
C TYR A 188 0.22 9.40 -3.84
N THR A 189 -0.46 8.48 -3.15
CA THR A 189 0.12 7.18 -2.73
C THR A 189 0.45 6.32 -3.95
N ALA A 190 1.33 5.34 -3.78
CA ALA A 190 1.67 4.39 -4.84
C ALA A 190 0.43 3.64 -5.35
N LYS A 191 -0.52 3.31 -4.46
CA LYS A 191 -1.80 2.68 -4.84
C LYS A 191 -2.65 3.58 -5.72
N THR A 192 -2.75 4.87 -5.39
CA THR A 192 -3.51 5.83 -6.19
C THR A 192 -2.83 6.06 -7.55
N LEU A 193 -1.50 6.19 -7.58
CA LEU A 193 -0.74 6.34 -8.83
C LEU A 193 -0.92 5.14 -9.76
N SER A 194 -0.82 3.91 -9.23
CA SER A 194 -1.05 2.70 -10.02
C SER A 194 -2.49 2.61 -10.55
N THR A 195 -3.47 3.07 -9.74
CA THR A 195 -4.87 3.11 -10.14
C THR A 195 -5.11 4.10 -11.27
N ILE A 196 -4.61 5.34 -11.15
CA ILE A 196 -4.74 6.38 -12.18
C ILE A 196 -4.10 5.91 -13.49
N LEU A 197 -2.93 5.28 -13.42
CA LEU A 197 -2.23 4.76 -14.60
C LEU A 197 -3.05 3.66 -15.31
N ILE A 198 -3.55 2.69 -14.55
CA ILE A 198 -4.35 1.59 -15.12
C ILE A 198 -5.73 2.07 -15.60
N ASP A 199 -6.33 3.05 -14.94
CA ASP A 199 -7.58 3.65 -15.43
C ASP A 199 -7.38 4.36 -16.78
N GLU A 200 -6.21 5.00 -17.00
CA GLU A 200 -5.88 5.56 -18.31
C GLU A 200 -5.64 4.47 -19.36
N VAL A 201 -4.89 3.41 -19.02
CA VAL A 201 -4.74 2.21 -19.87
C VAL A 201 -6.12 1.65 -20.27
N ASN A 202 -7.04 1.51 -19.33
CA ASN A 202 -8.39 0.99 -19.58
C ASN A 202 -9.22 1.90 -20.49
N LYS A 203 -9.06 3.23 -20.37
CA LYS A 203 -9.70 4.20 -21.30
C LYS A 203 -9.15 4.06 -22.70
N LEU A 204 -7.82 3.92 -22.85
CA LEU A 204 -7.17 3.74 -24.15
C LEU A 204 -7.62 2.44 -24.85
N TYR A 205 -7.96 1.40 -24.09
CA TYR A 205 -8.61 0.18 -24.59
C TYR A 205 -10.12 0.32 -24.81
N GLU A 206 -10.71 1.52 -24.66
CA GLU A 206 -12.15 1.72 -24.69
C GLU A 206 -12.92 0.78 -23.74
N ARG A 207 -12.31 0.45 -22.58
CA ARG A 207 -12.80 -0.49 -21.55
C ARG A 207 -12.95 -1.94 -22.05
N LYS A 208 -12.21 -2.31 -23.08
CA LYS A 208 -12.14 -3.67 -23.60
C LYS A 208 -10.67 -4.05 -23.77
N PRO A 209 -9.95 -4.32 -22.68
CA PRO A 209 -8.54 -4.63 -22.75
C PRO A 209 -8.26 -5.80 -23.70
N GLY A 210 -7.39 -5.57 -24.67
CA GLY A 210 -6.94 -6.59 -25.60
C GLY A 210 -5.83 -7.45 -25.06
N ASP A 211 -5.33 -7.12 -23.85
CA ASP A 211 -4.35 -7.88 -23.09
C ASP A 211 -4.54 -7.64 -21.60
N ASP A 212 -4.01 -8.53 -20.76
CA ASP A 212 -3.85 -8.29 -19.33
C ASP A 212 -2.88 -7.12 -19.14
N ALA A 213 -3.20 -6.17 -18.28
CA ALA A 213 -2.34 -5.01 -18.06
C ALA A 213 -2.20 -4.70 -16.57
N THR A 214 -0.96 -4.62 -16.12
CA THR A 214 -0.60 -4.40 -14.72
C THR A 214 0.42 -3.29 -14.58
N ALA A 215 0.20 -2.41 -13.62
CA ALA A 215 1.16 -1.42 -13.17
C ALA A 215 1.45 -1.59 -11.68
N CYS A 216 2.75 -1.65 -11.34
CA CYS A 216 3.25 -1.61 -9.97
C CYS A 216 4.06 -0.33 -9.79
N VAL A 217 3.69 0.44 -8.79
CA VAL A 217 4.37 1.69 -8.41
C VAL A 217 5.01 1.48 -7.04
N VAL A 218 6.28 1.85 -6.93
CA VAL A 218 7.03 1.88 -5.68
C VAL A 218 7.53 3.29 -5.46
N ARG A 219 6.98 3.97 -4.46
CA ARG A 219 7.36 5.32 -4.08
C ARG A 219 8.25 5.29 -2.84
N ILE A 220 9.42 5.91 -2.91
CA ILE A 220 10.35 6.03 -1.79
C ILE A 220 10.01 7.29 -0.99
N ARG A 221 9.78 7.12 0.30
CA ARG A 221 9.39 8.21 1.19
C ARG A 221 10.03 8.04 2.58
N ARG A 222 10.02 9.08 3.38
CA ARG A 222 10.39 8.98 4.80
C ARG A 222 9.33 8.26 5.59
N ARG A 223 9.76 7.64 6.69
CA ARG A 223 8.83 7.05 7.65
C ARG A 223 8.08 8.15 8.39
N GLU A 224 6.77 7.95 8.45
CA GLU A 224 5.83 8.82 9.16
C GLU A 224 5.09 7.98 10.21
N PRO A 225 5.66 7.85 11.43
CA PRO A 225 5.01 7.10 12.49
C PRO A 225 3.79 7.85 13.00
N MET A 226 2.73 7.11 13.31
CA MET A 226 1.51 7.61 13.94
C MET A 226 1.10 6.75 15.11
N ASN A 227 0.56 7.40 16.12
CA ASN A 227 0.15 6.77 17.36
C ASN A 227 -1.34 7.04 17.56
N LEU A 228 -2.15 6.01 17.69
CA LEU A 228 -3.59 6.11 17.90
C LEU A 228 -3.97 5.51 19.25
N LEU A 229 -4.53 6.34 20.11
CA LEU A 229 -5.03 5.99 21.44
C LEU A 229 -6.54 5.81 21.40
N PHE A 230 -7.02 4.61 21.74
CA PHE A 230 -8.44 4.25 21.67
C PHE A 230 -8.94 3.57 22.93
N GLY A 231 -9.71 4.28 23.71
CA GLY A 231 -10.31 3.82 24.97
C GLY A 231 -9.40 3.94 26.19
N PRO A 232 -9.97 4.06 27.39
CA PRO A 232 -9.21 4.06 28.65
C PRO A 232 -8.76 2.63 29.00
N PRO A 233 -7.66 2.47 29.78
CA PRO A 233 -7.20 1.16 30.23
C PRO A 233 -8.22 0.50 31.18
N PHE A 234 -8.18 -0.82 31.28
CA PHE A 234 -9.06 -1.60 32.17
C PHE A 234 -8.84 -1.20 33.63
N ASN A 235 -7.58 -1.18 34.07
CA ASN A 235 -7.20 -0.70 35.40
C ASN A 235 -6.85 0.79 35.34
N ARG A 236 -7.48 1.59 36.22
CA ARG A 236 -7.20 3.03 36.31
C ARG A 236 -5.74 3.33 36.68
N ASP A 237 -5.07 2.46 37.41
CA ASP A 237 -3.68 2.60 37.78
C ASP A 237 -2.73 2.55 36.58
N ASP A 238 -3.15 1.91 35.50
CA ASP A 238 -2.40 1.86 34.22
C ASP A 238 -2.51 3.14 33.39
N CYS A 239 -3.39 4.09 33.75
CA CYS A 239 -3.56 5.33 32.99
C CYS A 239 -2.25 6.09 32.81
N GLN A 240 -1.48 6.27 33.88
CA GLN A 240 -0.20 6.98 33.84
C GLN A 240 0.81 6.27 32.94
N ARG A 241 0.91 4.94 33.04
CA ARG A 241 1.79 4.12 32.22
C ARG A 241 1.41 4.18 30.73
N MET A 242 0.12 4.02 30.43
CA MET A 242 -0.41 4.07 29.08
C MET A 242 -0.13 5.43 28.42
N MET A 243 -0.41 6.54 29.13
CA MET A 243 -0.16 7.89 28.63
C MET A 243 1.33 8.15 28.44
N SER A 244 2.18 7.77 29.39
CA SER A 244 3.64 7.92 29.28
C SER A 244 4.19 7.17 28.07
N LEU A 245 3.75 5.94 27.83
CA LEU A 245 4.18 5.16 26.68
C LEU A 245 3.65 5.74 25.36
N PHE A 246 2.40 6.23 25.35
CA PHE A 246 1.80 6.83 24.16
C PHE A 246 2.53 8.12 23.76
N PHE A 247 2.68 9.07 24.67
CA PHE A 247 3.32 10.36 24.39
C PHE A 247 4.85 10.30 24.27
N SER A 248 5.49 9.19 24.67
CA SER A 248 6.91 8.96 24.44
C SER A 248 7.26 8.52 23.02
N LYS A 249 6.25 8.17 22.21
CA LYS A 249 6.46 7.75 20.83
C LYS A 249 6.68 8.96 19.92
N GLU A 250 7.60 8.79 18.99
CA GLU A 250 7.76 9.74 17.88
C GLU A 250 6.57 9.71 16.95
N GLY A 251 6.35 10.82 16.23
CA GLY A 251 5.29 10.96 15.23
C GLY A 251 4.02 11.60 15.76
N LYS A 252 2.99 11.62 14.93
CA LYS A 252 1.70 12.24 15.23
C LYS A 252 0.88 11.41 16.22
N HIS A 253 0.08 12.11 17.02
CA HIS A 253 -0.75 11.52 18.07
C HIS A 253 -2.24 11.78 17.80
N ILE A 254 -3.01 10.69 17.69
CA ILE A 254 -4.47 10.69 17.51
C ILE A 254 -5.11 10.14 18.79
N VAL A 255 -6.06 10.86 19.37
CA VAL A 255 -6.79 10.41 20.56
C VAL A 255 -8.27 10.25 20.22
N CYS A 256 -8.81 9.03 20.41
CA CYS A 256 -10.19 8.67 20.09
C CYS A 256 -10.98 8.31 21.34
N GLY A 257 -12.05 9.08 21.59
CA GLY A 257 -13.01 8.88 22.69
C GLY A 257 -12.97 9.97 23.76
N GLY A 258 -14.13 10.43 24.20
CA GLY A 258 -14.25 11.54 25.16
C GLY A 258 -13.58 11.27 26.52
N THR A 259 -13.78 10.06 27.09
CA THR A 259 -13.09 9.67 28.34
C THR A 259 -11.59 9.60 28.15
N THR A 260 -11.14 9.04 27.02
CA THR A 260 -9.72 8.93 26.66
C THR A 260 -9.08 10.29 26.51
N SER A 261 -9.76 11.22 25.84
CA SER A 261 -9.34 12.61 25.67
C SER A 261 -9.22 13.35 26.99
N SER A 262 -10.16 13.12 27.91
CA SER A 262 -10.12 13.68 29.28
C SER A 262 -8.91 13.19 30.07
N ILE A 263 -8.53 11.91 29.91
CA ILE A 263 -7.33 11.35 30.55
C ILE A 263 -6.07 11.95 29.93
N ALA A 264 -6.00 12.02 28.59
CA ALA A 264 -4.87 12.61 27.88
C ALA A 264 -4.68 14.10 28.24
N ALA A 265 -5.75 14.90 28.25
CA ALA A 265 -5.71 16.32 28.62
C ALA A 265 -5.21 16.51 30.06
N ARG A 266 -5.66 15.68 31.00
CA ARG A 266 -5.19 15.69 32.40
C ARG A 266 -3.72 15.34 32.50
N PHE A 267 -3.27 14.33 31.76
CA PHE A 267 -1.86 13.92 31.73
C PHE A 267 -0.95 15.03 31.22
N LEU A 268 -1.37 15.72 30.15
CA LEU A 268 -0.64 16.85 29.58
C LEU A 268 -0.78 18.15 30.37
N GLY A 269 -1.73 18.23 31.32
CA GLY A 269 -2.07 19.50 32.00
C GLY A 269 -2.67 20.55 31.07
N LYS A 270 -3.36 20.15 30.01
CA LYS A 270 -3.91 21.03 28.96
C LYS A 270 -5.44 20.95 28.91
N PRO A 271 -6.15 22.06 28.58
CA PRO A 271 -7.59 22.05 28.41
C PRO A 271 -8.01 21.36 27.10
N ILE A 272 -9.22 20.80 27.10
CA ILE A 272 -9.90 20.35 25.88
C ILE A 272 -10.71 21.49 25.33
N ARG A 273 -10.55 21.84 24.06
CA ARG A 273 -11.34 22.82 23.32
C ARG A 273 -12.14 22.07 22.26
N THR A 274 -13.46 22.08 22.36
CA THR A 274 -14.33 21.45 21.37
C THR A 274 -14.47 22.36 20.15
N SER A 275 -14.23 21.84 18.97
CA SER A 275 -14.51 22.55 17.73
C SER A 275 -16.02 22.65 17.53
N LEU A 276 -16.52 23.85 17.32
CA LEU A 276 -17.95 24.12 17.05
C LEU A 276 -18.36 23.90 15.59
N ASN A 277 -17.42 23.47 14.74
CA ASN A 277 -17.68 23.21 13.33
C ASN A 277 -18.36 21.85 13.17
N PHE A 278 -19.68 21.84 13.23
CA PHE A 278 -20.49 20.67 12.85
C PHE A 278 -20.48 20.52 11.33
N VAL A 279 -19.75 19.55 10.82
CA VAL A 279 -19.67 19.29 9.37
C VAL A 279 -20.74 18.31 8.89
N LYS A 280 -21.15 17.35 9.74
CA LYS A 280 -22.21 16.37 9.47
C LYS A 280 -22.93 15.96 10.75
N SER A 281 -24.22 15.61 10.63
CA SER A 281 -25.06 15.21 11.76
C SER A 281 -24.77 13.82 12.33
N ASP A 282 -24.08 12.96 11.60
CA ASP A 282 -23.83 11.55 11.92
C ASP A 282 -22.43 11.26 12.48
N ILE A 283 -21.52 12.25 12.44
CA ILE A 283 -20.18 12.13 13.02
C ILE A 283 -19.98 13.29 14.02
N PRO A 284 -19.66 12.98 15.29
CA PRO A 284 -19.41 13.99 16.31
C PRO A 284 -18.25 14.93 15.95
N PRO A 285 -18.28 16.18 16.46
CA PRO A 285 -17.23 17.17 16.21
C PRO A 285 -15.88 16.70 16.77
N THR A 286 -14.81 17.23 16.20
CA THR A 286 -13.45 17.08 16.70
C THR A 286 -13.19 18.00 17.90
N ALA A 287 -12.16 17.71 18.67
CA ALA A 287 -11.65 18.57 19.73
C ALA A 287 -10.15 18.83 19.55
N GLU A 288 -9.63 19.78 20.28
CA GLU A 288 -8.22 20.17 20.29
C GLU A 288 -7.65 20.04 21.70
N ILE A 289 -6.48 19.43 21.80
CA ILE A 289 -5.63 19.39 22.99
C ILE A 289 -4.22 19.77 22.53
N GLU A 290 -3.62 20.76 23.15
CA GLU A 290 -2.24 21.15 22.83
C GLU A 290 -1.27 19.98 23.08
N GLY A 291 -0.54 19.57 22.01
CA GLY A 291 0.32 18.38 22.02
C GLY A 291 -0.33 17.10 21.50
N VAL A 292 -1.54 17.20 20.94
CA VAL A 292 -2.26 16.12 20.24
C VAL A 292 -2.66 16.60 18.85
N ASP A 293 -2.33 15.84 17.81
CA ASP A 293 -2.56 16.25 16.42
C ASP A 293 -4.04 16.15 16.01
N LEU A 294 -4.76 15.17 16.57
CA LEU A 294 -6.19 14.99 16.30
C LEU A 294 -6.89 14.37 17.50
N VAL A 295 -8.01 14.95 17.90
CA VAL A 295 -8.90 14.42 18.95
C VAL A 295 -10.29 14.22 18.35
N THR A 296 -10.83 12.98 18.47
CA THR A 296 -12.16 12.63 17.94
C THR A 296 -13.01 11.91 18.98
N GLU A 297 -14.28 11.71 18.63
CA GLU A 297 -15.10 10.71 19.32
C GLU A 297 -14.51 9.31 19.12
N GLY A 298 -15.00 8.33 19.85
CA GLY A 298 -14.42 7.00 19.92
C GLY A 298 -14.99 6.01 18.89
N VAL A 299 -15.94 5.16 19.37
CA VAL A 299 -16.41 3.98 18.62
C VAL A 299 -17.07 4.31 17.30
N ILE A 300 -17.92 5.33 17.25
CA ILE A 300 -18.64 5.73 16.04
C ILE A 300 -17.65 6.17 14.96
N THR A 301 -16.68 7.00 15.33
CA THR A 301 -15.66 7.49 14.40
C THR A 301 -14.79 6.34 13.88
N ILE A 302 -14.29 5.47 14.77
CA ILE A 302 -13.44 4.32 14.36
C ILE A 302 -14.23 3.32 13.51
N ASN A 303 -15.51 3.08 13.79
CA ASN A 303 -16.34 2.22 12.95
C ASN A 303 -16.44 2.78 11.52
N ARG A 304 -16.62 4.09 11.36
CA ARG A 304 -16.64 4.74 10.04
C ARG A 304 -15.26 4.65 9.35
N VAL A 305 -14.16 4.77 10.08
CA VAL A 305 -12.81 4.56 9.55
C VAL A 305 -12.63 3.14 9.03
N VAL A 306 -13.15 2.12 9.75
CA VAL A 306 -13.11 0.71 9.30
C VAL A 306 -13.90 0.51 8.00
N GLU A 307 -15.09 1.12 7.88
CA GLU A 307 -15.88 1.07 6.64
C GLU A 307 -15.08 1.66 5.46
N TYR A 308 -14.46 2.83 5.64
CA TYR A 308 -13.61 3.44 4.62
C TYR A 308 -12.35 2.61 4.33
N ALA A 309 -11.76 1.99 5.34
CA ALA A 309 -10.58 1.14 5.17
C ALA A 309 -10.89 -0.12 4.34
N LYS A 310 -12.03 -0.77 4.58
CA LYS A 310 -12.48 -1.94 3.79
C LYS A 310 -12.73 -1.57 2.33
N ASP A 311 -13.36 -0.42 2.09
CA ASP A 311 -13.59 0.08 0.74
C ASP A 311 -12.28 0.44 0.03
N ALA A 312 -11.35 1.09 0.73
CA ALA A 312 -10.06 1.51 0.17
C ALA A 312 -9.16 0.32 -0.21
N VAL A 313 -9.21 -0.79 0.54
CA VAL A 313 -8.53 -2.04 0.16
C VAL A 313 -9.18 -2.71 -1.04
N GLY A 314 -10.50 -2.57 -1.17
CA GLY A 314 -11.29 -3.12 -2.28
C GLY A 314 -11.31 -2.17 -3.49
N GLU A 315 -12.50 -1.69 -3.81
CA GLU A 315 -12.76 -0.89 -5.02
C GLU A 315 -12.52 0.62 -4.86
N ASN A 316 -12.30 1.08 -3.63
CA ASN A 316 -12.06 2.48 -3.27
C ASN A 316 -13.13 3.47 -3.79
N ARG A 317 -14.39 3.04 -3.79
CA ARG A 317 -15.53 3.85 -4.28
C ARG A 317 -15.84 5.06 -3.38
N LEU A 318 -15.44 4.98 -2.10
CA LEU A 318 -15.70 6.02 -1.12
C LEU A 318 -14.54 7.01 -0.99
N TYR A 319 -13.54 6.94 -1.89
CA TYR A 319 -12.35 7.80 -1.86
C TYR A 319 -12.71 9.29 -1.71
N GLU A 320 -13.58 9.83 -2.56
CA GLU A 320 -13.96 11.24 -2.50
C GLU A 320 -14.60 11.63 -1.17
N LYS A 321 -15.31 10.72 -0.50
CA LYS A 321 -16.01 11.00 0.76
C LYS A 321 -15.03 11.22 1.91
N TRP A 322 -13.98 10.41 1.99
CA TRP A 322 -13.03 10.53 3.09
C TRP A 322 -11.84 11.43 2.77
N SER A 323 -11.38 11.48 1.50
CA SER A 323 -10.21 12.30 1.12
C SER A 323 -10.48 13.80 1.20
N PHE A 324 -11.70 14.24 0.86
CA PHE A 324 -12.13 15.63 0.94
C PHE A 324 -13.02 15.94 2.14
N GLY A 325 -13.38 14.95 2.97
CA GLY A 325 -14.17 15.13 4.17
C GLY A 325 -13.41 15.91 5.25
N HIS A 326 -14.15 16.62 6.10
CA HIS A 326 -13.61 17.40 7.22
C HIS A 326 -14.07 16.89 8.59
N ASP A 327 -14.78 15.77 8.63
CA ASP A 327 -15.19 15.09 9.85
C ASP A 327 -14.03 14.27 10.45
N GLY A 328 -14.16 13.87 11.72
CA GLY A 328 -13.12 13.15 12.44
C GLY A 328 -12.69 11.83 11.78
N ALA A 329 -13.62 11.09 11.16
CA ALA A 329 -13.30 9.85 10.48
C ALA A 329 -12.48 10.11 9.19
N SER A 330 -12.86 11.11 8.41
CA SER A 330 -12.13 11.53 7.21
C SER A 330 -10.72 12.02 7.53
N LEU A 331 -10.55 12.77 8.62
CA LEU A 331 -9.23 13.21 9.09
C LEU A 331 -8.36 12.01 9.49
N ILE A 332 -8.90 11.06 10.27
CA ILE A 332 -8.19 9.82 10.63
C ILE A 332 -7.79 9.03 9.37
N CYS A 333 -8.71 8.90 8.40
CA CYS A 333 -8.41 8.17 7.15
C CYS A 333 -7.22 8.81 6.41
N ARG A 334 -7.20 10.13 6.22
CA ARG A 334 -6.05 10.78 5.58
C ARG A 334 -4.75 10.53 6.33
N MET A 335 -4.77 10.69 7.66
CA MET A 335 -3.59 10.46 8.49
C MET A 335 -3.11 9.00 8.40
N LEU A 336 -4.02 8.01 8.52
CA LEU A 336 -3.64 6.60 8.55
C LEU A 336 -3.41 6.00 7.16
N PHE A 337 -4.20 6.37 6.14
CA PHE A 337 -4.11 5.73 4.83
C PHE A 337 -3.06 6.39 3.92
N GLU A 338 -2.98 7.73 3.95
CA GLU A 338 -2.10 8.48 3.05
C GLU A 338 -0.77 8.85 3.71
N GLU A 339 -0.80 9.39 4.95
CA GLU A 339 0.40 9.91 5.57
C GLU A 339 1.21 8.84 6.32
N ALA A 340 0.57 7.99 7.12
CA ALA A 340 1.27 7.03 7.98
C ALA A 340 2.05 5.97 7.21
N THR A 341 3.18 5.57 7.74
CA THR A 341 3.93 4.36 7.35
C THR A 341 3.91 3.31 8.45
N ASP A 342 4.05 3.75 9.68
CA ASP A 342 4.10 2.93 10.88
C ASP A 342 3.00 3.40 11.85
N ILE A 343 2.13 2.49 12.31
CA ILE A 343 1.00 2.85 13.17
C ILE A 343 1.05 2.04 14.45
N ASN A 344 1.10 2.75 15.57
CA ASN A 344 1.02 2.14 16.91
C ASN A 344 -0.36 2.37 17.50
N PHE A 345 -1.13 1.33 17.68
CA PHE A 345 -2.38 1.36 18.41
C PHE A 345 -2.14 1.15 19.91
N PHE A 346 -2.67 2.04 20.72
CA PHE A 346 -2.75 1.95 22.17
C PHE A 346 -4.21 1.75 22.54
N VAL A 347 -4.60 0.54 22.88
CA VAL A 347 -6.00 0.15 23.06
C VAL A 347 -6.31 -0.14 24.51
N GLY A 348 -7.16 0.70 25.10
CA GLY A 348 -7.65 0.49 26.44
C GLY A 348 -8.84 -0.48 26.47
N ARG A 349 -8.79 -1.46 27.38
CA ARG A 349 -9.79 -2.51 27.51
C ARG A 349 -10.98 -2.16 28.40
N ALA A 350 -11.03 -0.96 29.01
CA ALA A 350 -12.18 -0.58 29.84
C ALA A 350 -13.47 -0.64 29.04
N ILE A 351 -14.49 -1.20 29.67
CA ILE A 351 -15.86 -1.22 29.14
C ILE A 351 -16.53 0.09 29.59
N ASN A 352 -17.16 0.81 28.66
CA ASN A 352 -17.92 2.01 29.01
C ASN A 352 -19.31 1.61 29.53
N PRO A 353 -19.63 1.88 30.82
CA PRO A 353 -20.94 1.53 31.40
C PRO A 353 -22.12 2.20 30.67
N ALA A 354 -21.89 3.38 30.05
CA ALA A 354 -22.93 4.11 29.31
C ALA A 354 -23.40 3.41 28.02
N HIS A 355 -22.66 2.40 27.55
CA HIS A 355 -23.03 1.58 26.38
C HIS A 355 -23.43 0.15 26.76
N GLN A 356 -23.62 -0.14 28.05
CA GLN A 356 -24.09 -1.44 28.49
C GLN A 356 -25.61 -1.54 28.27
N ASN A 357 -25.98 -2.22 27.19
CA ASN A 357 -27.29 -2.90 27.17
C ASN A 357 -27.12 -4.19 27.95
N PRO A 358 -27.86 -4.44 29.05
CA PRO A 358 -27.69 -5.59 29.91
C PRO A 358 -27.87 -6.96 29.22
N GLU A 359 -28.49 -6.96 28.04
CA GLU A 359 -28.80 -8.17 27.29
C GLU A 359 -27.72 -8.62 26.28
N LEU A 360 -26.60 -7.85 26.15
CA LEU A 360 -25.56 -8.17 25.20
C LEU A 360 -24.15 -8.15 25.85
N PRO A 361 -23.49 -9.32 26.04
CA PRO A 361 -22.08 -9.36 26.46
C PRO A 361 -21.08 -8.89 25.38
N ILE A 362 -21.56 -8.09 24.44
CA ILE A 362 -20.97 -7.82 23.13
C ILE A 362 -19.98 -6.62 23.14
N ASN A 363 -20.03 -5.75 24.14
CA ASN A 363 -19.33 -4.45 24.07
C ASN A 363 -17.80 -4.51 24.21
N PHE A 364 -17.26 -5.54 24.85
CA PHE A 364 -15.81 -5.74 24.93
C PHE A 364 -15.24 -6.15 23.56
N ASN A 365 -15.96 -6.99 22.84
CA ASN A 365 -15.54 -7.50 21.53
C ASN A 365 -15.58 -6.41 20.44
N ILE A 366 -16.48 -5.42 20.51
CA ILE A 366 -16.62 -4.42 19.45
C ILE A 366 -15.34 -3.59 19.24
N LYS A 367 -14.74 -3.04 20.30
CA LYS A 367 -13.49 -2.27 20.18
C LYS A 367 -12.34 -3.11 19.65
N MET A 368 -12.22 -4.35 20.14
CA MET A 368 -11.16 -5.26 19.72
C MET A 368 -11.33 -5.63 18.25
N ASN A 369 -12.54 -5.98 17.82
CA ASN A 369 -12.85 -6.32 16.44
C ASN A 369 -12.57 -5.13 15.51
N LEU A 370 -12.95 -3.89 15.89
CA LEU A 370 -12.66 -2.69 15.10
C LEU A 370 -11.16 -2.48 14.91
N VAL A 371 -10.36 -2.68 15.98
CA VAL A 371 -8.90 -2.53 15.89
C VAL A 371 -8.28 -3.65 15.06
N GLU A 372 -8.76 -4.89 15.18
CA GLU A 372 -8.29 -6.03 14.37
C GLU A 372 -8.62 -5.84 12.89
N GLU A 373 -9.87 -5.48 12.56
CA GLU A 373 -10.31 -5.21 11.19
C GLU A 373 -9.55 -4.04 10.57
N LEU A 374 -9.42 -2.91 11.30
CA LEU A 374 -8.65 -1.76 10.85
C LEU A 374 -7.18 -2.11 10.64
N SER A 375 -6.58 -2.84 11.59
CA SER A 375 -5.19 -3.30 11.48
C SER A 375 -4.96 -4.21 10.28
N ALA A 376 -5.91 -5.09 9.97
CA ALA A 376 -5.84 -5.96 8.80
C ALA A 376 -5.89 -5.14 7.50
N CYS A 377 -6.84 -4.19 7.39
CA CYS A 377 -6.93 -3.31 6.23
C CYS A 377 -5.66 -2.46 6.05
N LEU A 378 -5.13 -1.88 7.14
CA LEU A 378 -3.92 -1.06 7.08
C LEU A 378 -2.68 -1.87 6.69
N ARG A 379 -2.55 -3.13 7.15
CA ARG A 379 -1.48 -4.03 6.66
C ARG A 379 -1.61 -4.30 5.17
N ASN A 380 -2.83 -4.51 4.67
CA ASN A 380 -3.09 -4.68 3.24
C ASN A 380 -2.77 -3.41 2.43
N MET A 381 -2.77 -2.23 3.08
CA MET A 381 -2.29 -0.97 2.51
C MET A 381 -0.76 -0.79 2.65
N GLY A 382 -0.02 -1.81 3.10
CA GLY A 382 1.43 -1.76 3.29
C GLY A 382 1.90 -1.01 4.55
N LYS A 383 1.00 -0.78 5.54
CA LYS A 383 1.37 -0.11 6.79
C LYS A 383 1.93 -1.10 7.81
N ARG A 384 2.96 -0.70 8.56
CA ARG A 384 3.47 -1.49 9.69
C ARG A 384 2.62 -1.21 10.92
N ILE A 385 2.03 -2.26 11.49
CA ILE A 385 1.07 -2.13 12.58
C ILE A 385 1.58 -2.80 13.84
N LYS A 386 1.59 -2.05 14.94
CA LYS A 386 1.82 -2.55 16.29
C LYS A 386 0.62 -2.23 17.16
N VAL A 387 0.08 -3.22 17.88
CA VAL A 387 -1.04 -3.05 18.80
C VAL A 387 -0.59 -3.35 20.21
N SER A 388 -0.87 -2.44 21.14
CA SER A 388 -0.62 -2.59 22.58
C SER A 388 -1.92 -2.43 23.34
N TYR A 389 -2.22 -3.40 24.20
CA TYR A 389 -3.45 -3.44 24.99
C TYR A 389 -3.18 -3.10 26.46
N PHE A 390 -4.12 -2.35 27.09
CA PHE A 390 -4.02 -1.88 28.46
C PHE A 390 -5.28 -2.14 29.28
#